data_ee67e15ce6129cd1b4375adcd6b4b056
#
_entry.id   ee67e15ce6129cd1b4375adcd6b4b056
#
_cell.length_a   1.000
_cell.length_b   1.000
_cell.length_c   1.000
_cell.angle_alpha   90.00
_cell.angle_beta   90.00
_cell.angle_gamma   90.00
#
_symmetry.space_group_name_H-M   'P 1'
#
loop_
_entity.id
_entity.type
_entity.pdbx_description
1 polymer ?
#
loop_
_entity_poly.entity_id
_entity_poly.type
_entity_poly.pdbx_seq_one_letter_code
_entity_poly.pdbx_strand_id
1 'polypeptide(L)'
;MMKYTEMTAQQRQAEYAAVLAEYEKQKSLGLKLNMARGKPGREQLDMVTEMSNILVKPEDFISDSIDSRNYGNVDGLPAAKALFAEILGCKPEQCFVGGNASLQLMYDAISKAYTHGMLHSEKPWSKLDKVKWLCPAPGYDRHFKVTQSFGAELITVPMTENGPDMDVVEELIKDPTVKGMWNVPKYSNPDGIVYSDETIRRIAAMKPAAPDFMLMWDNAYCIHEFDSEFVPFNDILSLCAENGNADMVYEFASTSKVTFPGAGVAVMATSEANLAYLVPLINIQTIGYDKINQLRHVKYLQNKAHTLALMQRHAAILRPKFHAVLDALDSEIAPLGIGGWKRPVGGYFVSYDAMPGTAKRALALCKEAGVTMTGAGATFPYGVDPQDSNIRIAPSLPPVEELQQAIAIFCLCVKLAALEKLGV
;
A
#
# COMPACT_ATOMS: atom_id res chain seq x y z
N MET A 1 -28.00 8.88 19.53
CA MET A 1 -28.38 9.86 18.49
C MET A 1 -29.29 9.17 17.47
N MET A 2 -30.17 9.94 16.78
CA MET A 2 -31.04 9.41 15.72
C MET A 2 -30.26 9.42 14.39
N LYS A 3 -30.43 8.39 13.56
CA LYS A 3 -29.79 8.36 12.23
C LYS A 3 -30.35 9.49 11.35
N TYR A 4 -29.50 10.07 10.51
CA TYR A 4 -29.89 11.20 9.64
C TYR A 4 -31.02 10.84 8.67
N THR A 5 -31.06 9.57 8.22
CA THR A 5 -32.14 9.05 7.36
C THR A 5 -33.50 8.94 8.08
N GLU A 6 -33.49 8.86 9.41
CA GLU A 6 -34.70 8.73 10.24
C GLU A 6 -35.24 10.10 10.73
N MET A 7 -34.46 11.17 10.56
CA MET A 7 -34.84 12.54 10.93
C MET A 7 -35.89 13.11 9.97
N THR A 8 -36.78 13.93 10.54
CA THR A 8 -37.67 14.79 9.72
C THR A 8 -36.87 15.88 9.02
N ALA A 9 -37.43 16.49 7.96
CA ALA A 9 -36.79 17.60 7.25
C ALA A 9 -36.45 18.79 8.20
N GLN A 10 -37.33 19.10 9.14
CA GLN A 10 -37.09 20.16 10.12
C GLN A 10 -35.94 19.79 11.08
N GLN A 11 -35.84 18.54 11.51
CA GLN A 11 -34.74 18.07 12.34
C GLN A 11 -33.41 18.12 11.60
N ARG A 12 -33.38 17.66 10.32
CA ARG A 12 -32.19 17.79 9.47
C ARG A 12 -31.75 19.24 9.28
N GLN A 13 -32.70 20.16 9.03
CA GLN A 13 -32.40 21.59 8.86
C GLN A 13 -31.77 22.20 10.14
N ALA A 14 -32.29 21.83 11.31
CA ALA A 14 -31.73 22.30 12.59
C ALA A 14 -30.32 21.72 12.83
N GLU A 15 -30.13 20.44 12.55
CA GLU A 15 -28.82 19.78 12.67
C GLU A 15 -27.79 20.39 11.68
N TYR A 16 -28.20 20.61 10.42
CA TYR A 16 -27.35 21.26 9.43
C TYR A 16 -26.88 22.64 9.90
N ALA A 17 -27.79 23.46 10.42
CA ALA A 17 -27.43 24.79 10.93
C ALA A 17 -26.43 24.71 12.09
N ALA A 18 -26.58 23.73 12.99
CA ALA A 18 -25.67 23.55 14.12
C ALA A 18 -24.29 23.06 13.66
N VAL A 19 -24.24 22.07 12.78
CA VAL A 19 -22.98 21.52 12.23
C VAL A 19 -22.26 22.58 11.38
N LEU A 20 -23.00 23.36 10.58
CA LEU A 20 -22.44 24.45 9.76
C LEU A 20 -21.80 25.54 10.63
N ALA A 21 -22.47 25.94 11.72
CA ALA A 21 -21.91 26.92 12.63
C ALA A 21 -20.57 26.49 13.26
N GLU A 22 -20.47 25.22 13.67
CA GLU A 22 -19.19 24.69 14.19
C GLU A 22 -18.15 24.53 13.08
N TYR A 23 -18.55 24.10 11.88
CA TYR A 23 -17.66 24.02 10.72
C TYR A 23 -17.05 25.39 10.37
N GLU A 24 -17.87 26.45 10.27
CA GLU A 24 -17.39 27.83 9.97
C GLU A 24 -16.45 28.35 11.06
N LYS A 25 -16.72 28.02 12.32
CA LYS A 25 -15.80 28.33 13.43
C LYS A 25 -14.45 27.65 13.24
N GLN A 26 -14.42 26.33 12.94
CA GLN A 26 -13.17 25.60 12.70
C GLN A 26 -12.43 26.13 11.47
N LYS A 27 -13.13 26.41 10.38
CA LYS A 27 -12.60 27.00 9.15
C LYS A 27 -11.94 28.36 9.40
N SER A 28 -12.52 29.19 10.28
CA SER A 28 -12.01 30.53 10.61
C SER A 28 -10.64 30.49 11.32
N LEU A 29 -10.24 29.36 11.89
CA LEU A 29 -8.93 29.19 12.53
C LEU A 29 -7.77 29.16 11.53
N GLY A 30 -8.03 28.99 10.23
CA GLY A 30 -7.02 28.97 9.18
C GLY A 30 -5.98 27.85 9.30
N LEU A 31 -6.38 26.70 9.82
CA LEU A 31 -5.51 25.55 10.07
C LEU A 31 -4.90 24.99 8.77
N LYS A 32 -3.77 24.30 8.89
CA LYS A 32 -3.10 23.60 7.78
C LYS A 32 -2.73 22.19 8.23
N LEU A 33 -3.71 21.31 8.19
CA LEU A 33 -3.62 19.93 8.65
C LEU A 33 -3.51 18.97 7.46
N ASN A 34 -2.93 17.78 7.67
CA ASN A 34 -2.67 16.85 6.57
C ASN A 34 -2.89 15.39 6.97
N MET A 35 -3.91 14.76 6.41
CA MET A 35 -4.19 13.33 6.51
C MET A 35 -4.15 12.62 5.14
N ALA A 36 -3.40 13.17 4.15
CA ALA A 36 -3.39 12.64 2.78
C ALA A 36 -2.39 11.50 2.55
N ARG A 37 -1.27 11.48 3.27
CA ARG A 37 -0.15 10.60 2.95
C ARG A 37 0.27 9.67 4.09
N GLY A 38 0.15 8.35 3.86
CA GLY A 38 0.68 7.31 4.74
C GLY A 38 2.20 7.22 4.62
N LYS A 39 2.92 8.06 5.36
CA LYS A 39 4.38 8.04 5.50
C LYS A 39 4.76 8.15 6.97
N PRO A 40 5.97 7.68 7.36
CA PRO A 40 6.44 7.81 8.73
C PRO A 40 6.42 9.26 9.20
N GLY A 41 5.97 9.47 10.43
CA GLY A 41 6.07 10.74 11.13
C GLY A 41 7.49 11.00 11.64
N ARG A 42 7.75 12.23 12.12
CA ARG A 42 9.07 12.63 12.60
C ARG A 42 9.61 11.71 13.70
N GLU A 43 8.77 11.34 14.66
CA GLU A 43 9.15 10.46 15.77
C GLU A 43 9.67 9.10 15.29
N GLN A 44 9.04 8.52 14.25
CA GLN A 44 9.47 7.27 13.63
C GLN A 44 10.82 7.43 12.92
N LEU A 45 11.06 8.57 12.26
CA LEU A 45 12.33 8.85 11.57
C LEU A 45 13.46 9.12 12.57
N ASP A 46 13.20 9.90 13.62
CA ASP A 46 14.17 10.22 14.66
C ASP A 46 14.62 8.94 15.40
N MET A 47 13.71 7.99 15.62
CA MET A 47 13.98 6.71 16.29
C MET A 47 15.01 5.84 15.56
N VAL A 48 15.12 5.95 14.23
CA VAL A 48 16.04 5.16 13.41
C VAL A 48 17.26 5.94 12.93
N THR A 49 17.47 7.16 13.41
CA THR A 49 18.53 8.07 12.95
C THR A 49 19.92 7.52 13.21
N GLU A 50 20.11 6.72 14.27
CA GLU A 50 21.39 6.08 14.60
C GLU A 50 21.93 5.18 13.48
N MET A 51 21.07 4.64 12.63
CA MET A 51 21.46 3.86 11.44
C MET A 51 22.40 4.65 10.51
N SER A 52 22.31 5.98 10.51
CA SER A 52 23.09 6.85 9.63
C SER A 52 24.60 6.74 9.87
N ASN A 53 25.02 6.39 11.08
CA ASN A 53 26.43 6.36 11.52
C ASN A 53 26.96 4.93 11.78
N ILE A 54 26.30 3.90 11.26
CA ILE A 54 26.66 2.51 11.55
C ILE A 54 27.86 2.00 10.73
N LEU A 55 28.19 2.67 9.62
CA LEU A 55 29.37 2.38 8.79
C LEU A 55 30.37 3.53 8.93
N VAL A 56 31.45 3.31 9.65
CA VAL A 56 32.44 4.36 9.99
C VAL A 56 33.85 4.02 9.53
N LYS A 57 34.30 2.79 9.81
CA LYS A 57 35.66 2.32 9.49
C LYS A 57 35.69 1.57 8.16
N PRO A 58 36.85 1.52 7.47
CA PRO A 58 36.97 0.81 6.18
C PRO A 58 36.47 -0.64 6.22
N GLU A 59 36.69 -1.37 7.30
CA GLU A 59 36.23 -2.74 7.51
C GLU A 59 34.71 -2.87 7.63
N ASP A 60 34.02 -1.81 8.04
CA ASP A 60 32.55 -1.81 8.13
C ASP A 60 31.85 -1.95 6.78
N PHE A 61 32.54 -1.59 5.69
CA PHE A 61 32.02 -1.65 4.34
C PHE A 61 32.19 -3.02 3.66
N ILE A 62 32.80 -3.99 4.35
CA ILE A 62 33.01 -5.33 3.84
C ILE A 62 31.96 -6.29 4.40
N SER A 63 31.31 -7.05 3.53
CA SER A 63 30.40 -8.16 3.86
C SER A 63 30.64 -9.31 2.87
N ASP A 64 30.75 -10.52 3.38
CA ASP A 64 30.97 -11.74 2.55
C ASP A 64 32.14 -11.58 1.55
N SER A 65 33.23 -10.96 1.97
CA SER A 65 34.38 -10.59 1.13
C SER A 65 34.08 -9.59 0.00
N ILE A 66 32.90 -8.98 0.00
CA ILE A 66 32.48 -7.95 -0.96
C ILE A 66 32.71 -6.58 -0.33
N ASP A 67 33.46 -5.70 -1.00
CA ASP A 67 33.55 -4.28 -0.64
C ASP A 67 32.35 -3.54 -1.24
N SER A 68 31.42 -3.14 -0.40
CA SER A 68 30.18 -2.46 -0.82
C SER A 68 30.39 -1.09 -1.46
N ARG A 69 31.60 -0.53 -1.40
CA ARG A 69 31.98 0.72 -2.04
C ARG A 69 32.31 0.57 -3.53
N ASN A 70 32.43 -0.67 -4.03
CA ASN A 70 32.83 -0.95 -5.41
C ASN A 70 31.65 -1.42 -6.27
N TYR A 71 31.84 -1.58 -7.56
CA TYR A 71 30.85 -2.09 -8.51
C TYR A 71 30.50 -3.58 -8.29
N GLY A 72 29.47 -4.05 -8.99
CA GLY A 72 29.05 -5.46 -9.03
C GLY A 72 27.88 -5.78 -8.11
N ASN A 73 27.52 -7.06 -8.04
CA ASN A 73 26.38 -7.58 -7.30
C ASN A 73 25.07 -6.85 -7.65
N VAL A 74 24.73 -6.88 -8.93
CA VAL A 74 23.54 -6.18 -9.48
C VAL A 74 22.24 -6.63 -8.82
N ASP A 75 22.16 -7.88 -8.37
CA ASP A 75 21.03 -8.48 -7.67
C ASP A 75 21.03 -8.25 -6.15
N GLY A 76 22.02 -7.51 -5.65
CA GLY A 76 22.16 -7.13 -4.24
C GLY A 76 23.21 -7.93 -3.46
N LEU A 77 23.51 -7.44 -2.25
CA LEU A 77 24.44 -8.12 -1.34
C LEU A 77 23.82 -9.44 -0.83
N PRO A 78 24.61 -10.55 -0.72
CA PRO A 78 24.12 -11.81 -0.16
C PRO A 78 23.47 -11.66 1.21
N ALA A 79 24.07 -10.87 2.11
CA ALA A 79 23.52 -10.59 3.43
C ALA A 79 22.19 -9.82 3.37
N ALA A 80 21.99 -8.93 2.39
CA ALA A 80 20.72 -8.23 2.20
C ALA A 80 19.64 -9.19 1.65
N LYS A 81 19.99 -10.06 0.72
CA LYS A 81 19.09 -11.11 0.21
C LYS A 81 18.66 -12.05 1.33
N ALA A 82 19.59 -12.49 2.19
CA ALA A 82 19.30 -13.35 3.34
C ALA A 82 18.34 -12.66 4.34
N LEU A 83 18.57 -11.38 4.67
CA LEU A 83 17.70 -10.62 5.56
C LEU A 83 16.27 -10.52 5.03
N PHE A 84 16.10 -10.13 3.76
CA PHE A 84 14.77 -10.03 3.17
C PHE A 84 14.08 -11.37 3.00
N ALA A 85 14.85 -12.43 2.65
CA ALA A 85 14.32 -13.78 2.55
C ALA A 85 13.76 -14.27 3.90
N GLU A 86 14.46 -14.00 5.00
CA GLU A 86 13.99 -14.32 6.36
C GLU A 86 12.69 -13.55 6.71
N ILE A 87 12.60 -12.27 6.34
CA ILE A 87 11.42 -11.43 6.59
C ILE A 87 10.22 -11.93 5.79
N LEU A 88 10.40 -12.21 4.48
CA LEU A 88 9.34 -12.62 3.58
C LEU A 88 8.98 -14.11 3.71
N GLY A 89 9.88 -14.94 4.21
CA GLY A 89 9.69 -16.39 4.33
C GLY A 89 10.06 -17.16 3.05
N CYS A 90 10.84 -16.56 2.15
CA CYS A 90 11.31 -17.19 0.90
C CYS A 90 12.80 -17.55 0.98
N LYS A 91 13.40 -17.96 -0.15
CA LYS A 91 14.83 -18.29 -0.22
C LYS A 91 15.66 -17.09 -0.67
N PRO A 92 16.92 -16.92 -0.22
CA PRO A 92 17.80 -15.84 -0.69
C PRO A 92 18.01 -15.85 -2.22
N GLU A 93 18.02 -17.02 -2.85
CA GLU A 93 18.16 -17.21 -4.30
C GLU A 93 16.97 -16.68 -5.09
N GLN A 94 15.82 -16.51 -4.44
CA GLN A 94 14.61 -15.92 -5.01
C GLN A 94 14.57 -14.41 -4.87
N CYS A 95 15.53 -13.78 -4.17
CA CYS A 95 15.54 -12.35 -3.87
C CYS A 95 16.45 -11.57 -4.81
N PHE A 96 15.92 -10.47 -5.32
CA PHE A 96 16.63 -9.37 -5.97
C PHE A 96 16.51 -8.12 -5.10
N VAL A 97 17.63 -7.60 -4.60
CA VAL A 97 17.66 -6.43 -3.72
C VAL A 97 18.22 -5.23 -4.48
N GLY A 98 17.40 -4.21 -4.72
CA GLY A 98 17.82 -3.05 -5.48
C GLY A 98 16.89 -1.85 -5.37
N GLY A 99 17.45 -0.66 -5.59
CA GLY A 99 16.69 0.58 -5.48
C GLY A 99 16.28 0.94 -4.05
N ASN A 100 15.59 2.06 -3.91
CA ASN A 100 15.16 2.57 -2.59
C ASN A 100 13.66 2.38 -2.32
N ALA A 101 12.88 1.93 -3.30
CA ALA A 101 11.43 1.81 -3.18
C ALA A 101 10.90 0.64 -4.03
N SER A 102 9.99 -0.15 -3.46
CA SER A 102 9.32 -1.24 -4.17
C SER A 102 8.58 -0.76 -5.42
N LEU A 103 7.99 0.45 -5.39
CA LEU A 103 7.32 1.03 -6.55
C LEU A 103 8.25 1.16 -7.77
N GLN A 104 9.54 1.47 -7.57
CA GLN A 104 10.52 1.51 -8.65
C GLN A 104 10.73 0.13 -9.26
N LEU A 105 10.86 -0.91 -8.44
CA LEU A 105 11.02 -2.29 -8.92
C LEU A 105 9.77 -2.79 -9.65
N MET A 106 8.59 -2.45 -9.14
CA MET A 106 7.32 -2.75 -9.81
C MET A 106 7.20 -2.06 -11.17
N TYR A 107 7.53 -0.77 -11.23
CA TYR A 107 7.57 -0.03 -12.50
C TYR A 107 8.58 -0.65 -13.47
N ASP A 108 9.76 -1.02 -12.99
CA ASP A 108 10.83 -1.61 -13.81
C ASP A 108 10.42 -2.99 -14.36
N ALA A 109 9.75 -3.83 -13.57
CA ALA A 109 9.21 -5.11 -14.02
C ALA A 109 8.16 -4.92 -15.15
N ILE A 110 7.21 -3.99 -14.98
CA ILE A 110 6.22 -3.65 -16.02
C ILE A 110 6.91 -3.06 -17.27
N SER A 111 7.89 -2.19 -17.09
CA SER A 111 8.67 -1.61 -18.19
C SER A 111 9.34 -2.72 -19.01
N LYS A 112 9.94 -3.72 -18.36
CA LYS A 112 10.57 -4.86 -19.05
C LYS A 112 9.55 -5.70 -19.81
N ALA A 113 8.37 -5.94 -19.23
CA ALA A 113 7.29 -6.62 -19.93
C ALA A 113 6.91 -5.91 -21.25
N TYR A 114 6.84 -4.58 -21.23
CA TYR A 114 6.51 -3.80 -22.43
C TYR A 114 7.67 -3.70 -23.42
N THR A 115 8.92 -3.65 -22.98
CA THR A 115 10.07 -3.43 -23.86
C THR A 115 10.71 -4.72 -24.36
N HIS A 116 10.76 -5.76 -23.54
CA HIS A 116 11.45 -7.03 -23.83
C HIS A 116 10.52 -8.25 -23.81
N GLY A 117 9.38 -8.17 -23.11
CA GLY A 117 8.58 -9.30 -22.70
C GLY A 117 9.08 -9.89 -21.36
N MET A 118 8.33 -10.81 -20.81
CA MET A 118 8.69 -11.60 -19.63
C MET A 118 9.13 -13.01 -20.03
N LEU A 119 9.58 -13.82 -19.11
CA LEU A 119 10.15 -15.16 -19.37
C LEU A 119 9.29 -16.02 -20.34
N HIS A 120 7.96 -15.92 -20.24
CA HIS A 120 7.03 -16.71 -21.06
C HIS A 120 6.29 -15.88 -22.11
N SER A 121 6.74 -14.63 -22.39
CA SER A 121 6.13 -13.81 -23.42
C SER A 121 6.57 -14.26 -24.82
N GLU A 122 5.63 -14.39 -25.74
CA GLU A 122 5.94 -14.62 -27.16
C GLU A 122 6.58 -13.38 -27.80
N LYS A 123 6.22 -12.19 -27.35
CA LYS A 123 6.72 -10.90 -27.83
C LYS A 123 6.55 -9.84 -26.73
N PRO A 124 7.32 -8.72 -26.80
CA PRO A 124 7.13 -7.57 -25.91
C PRO A 124 5.67 -7.08 -25.90
N TRP A 125 5.16 -6.70 -24.75
CA TRP A 125 3.75 -6.26 -24.63
C TRP A 125 3.45 -4.99 -25.44
N SER A 126 4.44 -4.16 -25.72
CA SER A 126 4.30 -3.01 -26.64
C SER A 126 3.91 -3.40 -28.08
N LYS A 127 4.06 -4.70 -28.44
CA LYS A 127 3.68 -5.25 -29.75
C LYS A 127 2.37 -6.03 -29.73
N LEU A 128 1.67 -6.04 -28.58
CA LEU A 128 0.34 -6.61 -28.45
C LEU A 128 -0.71 -5.55 -28.79
N ASP A 129 -1.80 -5.97 -29.41
CA ASP A 129 -2.91 -5.08 -29.75
C ASP A 129 -3.59 -4.54 -28.48
N LYS A 130 -3.61 -5.35 -27.41
CA LYS A 130 -4.26 -5.01 -26.16
C LYS A 130 -3.58 -5.68 -24.98
N VAL A 131 -3.44 -4.92 -23.90
CA VAL A 131 -3.03 -5.39 -22.57
C VAL A 131 -4.08 -4.94 -21.56
N LYS A 132 -4.63 -5.86 -20.79
CA LYS A 132 -5.56 -5.60 -19.69
C LYS A 132 -4.90 -5.94 -18.37
N TRP A 133 -5.31 -5.23 -17.31
CA TRP A 133 -4.75 -5.39 -15.98
C TRP A 133 -5.82 -5.37 -14.91
N LEU A 134 -5.83 -6.37 -14.02
CA LEU A 134 -6.78 -6.45 -12.92
C LEU A 134 -6.37 -5.55 -11.77
N CYS A 135 -7.31 -4.76 -11.30
CA CYS A 135 -7.12 -3.74 -10.27
C CYS A 135 -8.15 -3.94 -9.15
N PRO A 136 -7.84 -4.74 -8.11
CA PRO A 136 -8.67 -4.77 -6.91
C PRO A 136 -8.83 -3.36 -6.34
N ALA A 137 -10.09 -2.95 -6.14
CA ALA A 137 -10.41 -1.60 -5.70
C ALA A 137 -11.56 -1.62 -4.66
N PRO A 138 -11.48 -0.72 -3.64
CA PRO A 138 -10.49 0.34 -3.50
C PRO A 138 -9.07 -0.20 -3.31
N GLY A 139 -8.04 0.47 -3.89
CA GLY A 139 -6.67 0.00 -3.94
C GLY A 139 -5.64 1.13 -3.99
N TYR A 140 -4.37 0.78 -4.21
CA TYR A 140 -3.28 1.76 -4.20
C TYR A 140 -3.16 2.49 -5.54
N ASP A 141 -3.41 3.78 -5.51
CA ASP A 141 -3.44 4.68 -6.69
C ASP A 141 -2.16 4.65 -7.55
N ARG A 142 -0.99 4.40 -6.95
CA ARG A 142 0.26 4.33 -7.70
C ARG A 142 0.36 3.08 -8.57
N HIS A 143 -0.16 1.95 -8.10
CA HIS A 143 -0.25 0.72 -8.90
C HIS A 143 -1.03 0.97 -10.19
N PHE A 144 -2.22 1.53 -10.07
CA PHE A 144 -3.07 1.84 -11.21
C PHE A 144 -2.38 2.77 -12.21
N LYS A 145 -1.72 3.81 -11.69
CA LYS A 145 -0.98 4.77 -12.54
C LYS A 145 0.22 4.15 -13.25
N VAL A 146 0.90 3.19 -12.64
CA VAL A 146 2.00 2.47 -13.31
C VAL A 146 1.48 1.79 -14.56
N THR A 147 0.51 0.88 -14.45
CA THR A 147 -0.01 0.13 -15.60
C THR A 147 -0.74 1.02 -16.60
N GLN A 148 -1.48 2.03 -16.12
CA GLN A 148 -2.11 3.04 -16.99
C GLN A 148 -1.09 3.80 -17.83
N SER A 149 0.08 4.15 -17.25
CA SER A 149 1.11 4.92 -17.97
C SER A 149 1.74 4.17 -19.14
N PHE A 150 1.66 2.84 -19.13
CA PHE A 150 2.08 1.98 -20.24
C PHE A 150 0.95 1.67 -21.23
N GLY A 151 -0.26 2.21 -21.01
CA GLY A 151 -1.39 2.02 -21.90
C GLY A 151 -2.21 0.76 -21.64
N ALA A 152 -2.03 0.08 -20.49
CA ALA A 152 -2.89 -1.03 -20.13
C ALA A 152 -4.33 -0.56 -19.84
N GLU A 153 -5.32 -1.32 -20.29
CA GLU A 153 -6.71 -1.16 -19.89
C GLU A 153 -6.88 -1.71 -18.48
N LEU A 154 -7.32 -0.87 -17.56
CA LEU A 154 -7.52 -1.24 -16.17
C LEU A 154 -8.94 -1.79 -15.96
N ILE A 155 -9.02 -2.98 -15.37
CA ILE A 155 -10.28 -3.63 -15.02
C ILE A 155 -10.42 -3.61 -13.50
N THR A 156 -11.47 -2.96 -13.01
CA THR A 156 -11.78 -2.96 -11.58
C THR A 156 -12.26 -4.34 -11.14
N VAL A 157 -11.67 -4.87 -10.08
CA VAL A 157 -12.12 -6.06 -9.36
C VAL A 157 -12.64 -5.62 -7.99
N PRO A 158 -13.86 -6.00 -7.57
CA PRO A 158 -14.35 -5.66 -6.25
C PRO A 158 -13.46 -6.24 -5.13
N MET A 159 -13.22 -5.47 -4.08
CA MET A 159 -12.64 -5.97 -2.84
C MET A 159 -13.74 -6.49 -1.91
N THR A 160 -13.47 -7.62 -1.27
CA THR A 160 -14.30 -8.21 -0.19
C THR A 160 -13.57 -8.08 1.14
N GLU A 161 -14.17 -8.56 2.22
CA GLU A 161 -13.51 -8.62 3.53
C GLU A 161 -12.33 -9.60 3.59
N ASN A 162 -12.24 -10.51 2.62
CA ASN A 162 -11.24 -11.56 2.52
C ASN A 162 -10.16 -11.31 1.45
N GLY A 163 -10.20 -10.17 0.78
CA GLY A 163 -9.36 -9.85 -0.37
C GLY A 163 -10.17 -9.58 -1.65
N PRO A 164 -9.59 -9.69 -2.85
CA PRO A 164 -10.33 -9.51 -4.09
C PRO A 164 -11.43 -10.57 -4.28
N ASP A 165 -12.50 -10.20 -4.97
CA ASP A 165 -13.53 -11.14 -5.38
C ASP A 165 -12.95 -12.16 -6.39
N MET A 166 -12.64 -13.35 -5.88
CA MET A 166 -11.97 -14.38 -6.65
C MET A 166 -12.84 -15.01 -7.74
N ASP A 167 -14.17 -14.98 -7.60
CA ASP A 167 -15.07 -15.48 -8.65
C ASP A 167 -14.98 -14.57 -9.89
N VAL A 168 -14.88 -13.26 -9.65
CA VAL A 168 -14.64 -12.27 -10.72
C VAL A 168 -13.24 -12.43 -11.31
N VAL A 169 -12.21 -12.59 -10.47
CA VAL A 169 -10.83 -12.77 -10.95
C VAL A 169 -10.69 -13.99 -11.83
N GLU A 170 -11.17 -15.15 -11.37
CA GLU A 170 -11.07 -16.44 -12.09
C GLU A 170 -11.82 -16.45 -13.45
N GLU A 171 -12.85 -15.64 -13.57
CA GLU A 171 -13.52 -15.43 -14.88
C GLU A 171 -12.69 -14.53 -15.80
N LEU A 172 -12.16 -13.42 -15.27
CA LEU A 172 -11.43 -12.43 -16.07
C LEU A 172 -10.08 -12.97 -16.61
N ILE A 173 -9.38 -13.81 -15.84
CA ILE A 173 -8.08 -14.38 -16.27
C ILE A 173 -8.20 -15.40 -17.42
N LYS A 174 -9.40 -15.81 -17.82
CA LYS A 174 -9.62 -16.63 -19.03
C LYS A 174 -9.38 -15.85 -20.32
N ASP A 175 -9.37 -14.52 -20.26
CA ASP A 175 -9.02 -13.66 -21.37
C ASP A 175 -7.46 -13.57 -21.48
N PRO A 176 -6.85 -14.03 -22.58
CA PRO A 176 -5.38 -14.01 -22.74
C PRO A 176 -4.79 -12.61 -22.85
N THR A 177 -5.63 -11.56 -23.02
CA THR A 177 -5.19 -10.17 -22.99
C THR A 177 -5.03 -9.63 -21.57
N VAL A 178 -5.51 -10.32 -20.54
CA VAL A 178 -5.30 -10.00 -19.12
C VAL A 178 -3.92 -10.49 -18.72
N LYS A 179 -2.99 -9.54 -18.53
CA LYS A 179 -1.57 -9.80 -18.33
C LYS A 179 -1.09 -9.73 -16.90
N GLY A 180 -1.96 -9.35 -15.98
CA GLY A 180 -1.57 -9.33 -14.56
C GLY A 180 -2.60 -8.71 -13.66
N MET A 181 -2.24 -8.71 -12.37
CA MET A 181 -3.09 -8.25 -11.27
C MET A 181 -2.25 -7.62 -10.17
N TRP A 182 -2.71 -6.48 -9.64
CA TRP A 182 -2.15 -5.85 -8.45
C TRP A 182 -2.71 -6.46 -7.17
N ASN A 183 -1.87 -6.68 -6.17
CA ASN A 183 -2.30 -7.12 -4.84
C ASN A 183 -1.52 -6.39 -3.74
N VAL A 184 -2.22 -6.02 -2.66
CA VAL A 184 -1.64 -5.59 -1.39
C VAL A 184 -2.24 -6.52 -0.31
N PRO A 185 -1.64 -7.69 -0.08
CA PRO A 185 -2.33 -8.80 0.58
C PRO A 185 -2.46 -8.66 2.09
N LYS A 186 -1.57 -7.89 2.73
CA LYS A 186 -1.57 -7.69 4.18
C LYS A 186 -1.76 -6.22 4.48
N TYR A 187 -2.79 -5.89 5.28
CA TYR A 187 -3.18 -4.51 5.61
C TYR A 187 -3.33 -3.62 4.38
N SER A 188 -4.16 -4.07 3.43
CA SER A 188 -4.32 -3.48 2.11
C SER A 188 -4.53 -1.95 2.15
N ASN A 189 -4.02 -1.27 1.15
CA ASN A 189 -4.16 0.19 1.01
C ASN A 189 -5.33 0.50 0.07
N PRO A 190 -6.46 1.12 0.55
CA PRO A 190 -6.62 1.74 1.86
C PRO A 190 -7.31 0.88 2.93
N ASP A 191 -7.88 -0.28 2.60
CA ASP A 191 -8.90 -0.98 3.39
C ASP A 191 -8.39 -1.60 4.69
N GLY A 192 -7.07 -1.81 4.83
CA GLY A 192 -6.51 -2.48 5.98
C GLY A 192 -6.82 -3.98 6.07
N ILE A 193 -7.35 -4.56 4.99
CA ILE A 193 -7.70 -5.98 4.91
C ILE A 193 -6.45 -6.84 4.89
N VAL A 194 -6.53 -8.00 5.50
CA VAL A 194 -5.59 -9.11 5.33
C VAL A 194 -6.31 -10.19 4.51
N TYR A 195 -5.70 -10.61 3.40
CA TYR A 195 -6.29 -11.67 2.57
C TYR A 195 -6.41 -12.96 3.36
N SER A 196 -7.56 -13.64 3.22
CA SER A 196 -7.76 -14.92 3.87
C SER A 196 -6.90 -16.02 3.25
N ASP A 197 -6.61 -17.05 4.02
CA ASP A 197 -5.88 -18.23 3.53
C ASP A 197 -6.55 -18.87 2.31
N GLU A 198 -7.88 -18.87 2.26
CA GLU A 198 -8.63 -19.36 1.11
C GLU A 198 -8.37 -18.51 -0.13
N THR A 199 -8.48 -17.19 -0.01
CA THR A 199 -8.18 -16.25 -1.11
C THR A 199 -6.76 -16.45 -1.62
N ILE A 200 -5.77 -16.57 -0.72
CA ILE A 200 -4.38 -16.76 -1.10
C ILE A 200 -4.18 -18.09 -1.84
N ARG A 201 -4.80 -19.19 -1.37
CA ARG A 201 -4.75 -20.47 -2.05
C ARG A 201 -5.41 -20.43 -3.43
N ARG A 202 -6.56 -19.77 -3.57
CA ARG A 202 -7.22 -19.57 -4.87
C ARG A 202 -6.33 -18.78 -5.82
N ILE A 203 -5.71 -17.69 -5.37
CA ILE A 203 -4.76 -16.90 -6.17
C ILE A 203 -3.58 -17.78 -6.62
N ALA A 204 -2.97 -18.54 -5.71
CA ALA A 204 -1.84 -19.40 -6.04
C ALA A 204 -2.18 -20.52 -7.04
N ALA A 205 -3.43 -20.99 -7.02
CA ALA A 205 -3.93 -22.07 -7.89
C ALA A 205 -4.50 -21.56 -9.23
N MET A 206 -4.59 -20.23 -9.46
CA MET A 206 -5.10 -19.66 -10.71
C MET A 206 -4.46 -20.28 -11.95
N LYS A 207 -5.22 -20.35 -13.05
CA LYS A 207 -4.75 -20.80 -14.36
C LYS A 207 -5.04 -19.71 -15.41
N PRO A 208 -4.25 -18.61 -15.42
CA PRO A 208 -4.43 -17.58 -16.41
C PRO A 208 -4.25 -18.10 -17.84
N ALA A 209 -5.08 -17.62 -18.79
CA ALA A 209 -4.90 -17.94 -20.19
C ALA A 209 -3.64 -17.30 -20.79
N ALA A 210 -3.15 -16.21 -20.20
CA ALA A 210 -1.89 -15.59 -20.58
C ALA A 210 -0.71 -16.34 -19.92
N PRO A 211 0.23 -16.94 -20.68
CA PRO A 211 1.37 -17.68 -20.11
C PRO A 211 2.37 -16.78 -19.38
N ASP A 212 2.35 -15.48 -19.68
CA ASP A 212 3.19 -14.44 -19.11
C ASP A 212 2.42 -13.52 -18.13
N PHE A 213 1.39 -14.07 -17.46
CA PHE A 213 0.62 -13.36 -16.46
C PHE A 213 1.49 -13.00 -15.25
N MET A 214 1.41 -11.74 -14.79
CA MET A 214 2.17 -11.24 -13.66
C MET A 214 1.27 -11.03 -12.43
N LEU A 215 1.45 -11.84 -11.41
CA LEU A 215 0.86 -11.63 -10.10
C LEU A 215 1.78 -10.68 -9.30
N MET A 216 1.44 -9.39 -9.28
CA MET A 216 2.18 -8.38 -8.52
C MET A 216 1.71 -8.40 -7.07
N TRP A 217 2.59 -8.82 -6.16
CA TRP A 217 2.30 -9.05 -4.75
C TRP A 217 3.05 -8.03 -3.90
N ASP A 218 2.45 -6.83 -3.72
CA ASP A 218 3.06 -5.75 -2.94
C ASP A 218 2.85 -5.99 -1.44
N ASN A 219 3.79 -6.67 -0.82
CA ASN A 219 3.78 -7.01 0.60
C ASN A 219 4.40 -5.87 1.45
N ALA A 220 4.00 -4.62 1.14
CA ALA A 220 4.54 -3.41 1.76
C ALA A 220 4.35 -3.35 3.27
N TYR A 221 3.41 -4.11 3.81
CA TYR A 221 3.04 -4.11 5.23
C TYR A 221 3.26 -5.47 5.91
N CYS A 222 4.17 -6.30 5.39
CA CYS A 222 4.41 -7.67 5.86
C CYS A 222 4.69 -7.79 7.37
N ILE A 223 5.20 -6.73 8.01
CA ILE A 223 5.58 -6.67 9.43
C ILE A 223 5.05 -5.39 10.12
N HIS A 224 3.89 -4.89 9.71
CA HIS A 224 3.40 -3.56 10.13
C HIS A 224 2.16 -3.64 11.02
N GLU A 225 2.13 -4.57 11.95
CA GLU A 225 1.15 -4.62 13.02
C GLU A 225 1.35 -3.43 13.96
N PHE A 226 0.25 -2.77 14.36
CA PHE A 226 0.30 -1.73 15.39
C PHE A 226 -0.61 -2.03 16.58
N ASP A 227 -1.63 -2.88 16.41
CA ASP A 227 -2.61 -3.21 17.46
C ASP A 227 -2.72 -4.72 17.72
N SER A 228 -1.74 -5.48 17.24
CA SER A 228 -1.57 -6.91 17.48
C SER A 228 -0.10 -7.29 17.54
N GLU A 229 0.18 -8.52 17.97
CA GLU A 229 1.49 -9.15 17.74
C GLU A 229 1.66 -9.49 16.25
N PHE A 230 2.90 -9.80 15.86
CA PHE A 230 3.18 -10.23 14.49
C PHE A 230 2.35 -11.47 14.11
N VAL A 231 1.61 -11.34 13.02
CA VAL A 231 0.83 -12.43 12.43
C VAL A 231 1.62 -13.01 11.25
N PRO A 232 2.05 -14.28 11.31
CA PRO A 232 2.65 -14.96 10.16
C PRO A 232 1.71 -14.90 8.95
N PHE A 233 2.30 -14.78 7.77
CA PHE A 233 1.55 -14.69 6.52
C PHE A 233 2.03 -15.77 5.55
N ASN A 234 1.14 -16.29 4.71
CA ASN A 234 1.45 -17.37 3.79
C ASN A 234 2.52 -16.95 2.76
N ASP A 235 3.50 -17.82 2.55
CA ASP A 235 4.49 -17.67 1.48
C ASP A 235 3.84 -17.93 0.12
N ILE A 236 3.54 -16.87 -0.60
CA ILE A 236 2.90 -16.95 -1.92
C ILE A 236 3.80 -17.60 -2.97
N LEU A 237 5.14 -17.47 -2.86
CA LEU A 237 6.06 -18.08 -3.81
C LEU A 237 6.00 -19.61 -3.71
N SER A 238 6.05 -20.15 -2.50
CA SER A 238 5.92 -21.59 -2.27
C SER A 238 4.56 -22.12 -2.72
N LEU A 239 3.47 -21.44 -2.37
CA LEU A 239 2.12 -21.84 -2.78
C LEU A 239 1.95 -21.82 -4.31
N CYS A 240 2.48 -20.81 -5.00
CA CYS A 240 2.44 -20.75 -6.46
C CYS A 240 3.28 -21.91 -7.07
N ALA A 241 4.45 -22.20 -6.51
CA ALA A 241 5.31 -23.30 -6.98
C ALA A 241 4.64 -24.67 -6.81
N GLU A 242 4.00 -24.94 -5.68
CA GLU A 242 3.21 -26.16 -5.42
C GLU A 242 2.07 -26.34 -6.44
N ASN A 243 1.53 -25.26 -6.97
CA ASN A 243 0.47 -25.26 -7.98
C ASN A 243 0.98 -25.22 -9.43
N GLY A 244 2.30 -25.26 -9.65
CA GLY A 244 2.93 -25.20 -10.98
C GLY A 244 2.92 -23.77 -11.58
N ASN A 245 2.81 -22.73 -10.75
CA ASN A 245 2.72 -21.32 -11.12
C ASN A 245 3.92 -20.51 -10.58
N ALA A 246 5.09 -21.14 -10.38
CA ALA A 246 6.25 -20.49 -9.76
C ALA A 246 6.64 -19.17 -10.44
N ASP A 247 6.56 -19.11 -11.77
CA ASP A 247 6.99 -17.97 -12.56
C ASP A 247 5.92 -16.84 -12.67
N MET A 248 4.71 -17.09 -12.12
CA MET A 248 3.63 -16.13 -12.16
C MET A 248 3.84 -14.98 -11.16
N VAL A 249 4.43 -15.26 -9.99
CA VAL A 249 4.43 -14.34 -8.84
C VAL A 249 5.69 -13.47 -8.78
N TYR A 250 5.46 -12.19 -8.51
CA TYR A 250 6.47 -11.17 -8.23
C TYR A 250 6.08 -10.49 -6.91
N GLU A 251 6.75 -10.86 -5.82
CA GLU A 251 6.53 -10.28 -4.50
C GLU A 251 7.47 -9.11 -4.27
N PHE A 252 6.96 -8.03 -3.67
CA PHE A 252 7.71 -6.82 -3.40
C PHE A 252 7.59 -6.42 -1.94
N ALA A 253 8.70 -5.94 -1.38
CA ALA A 253 8.73 -5.28 -0.08
C ALA A 253 9.80 -4.18 -0.07
N SER A 254 9.79 -3.35 0.96
CA SER A 254 10.82 -2.34 1.15
C SER A 254 10.91 -1.89 2.61
N THR A 255 12.02 -1.27 2.95
CA THR A 255 12.21 -0.65 4.26
C THR A 255 11.63 0.76 4.37
N SER A 256 10.83 1.22 3.38
CA SER A 256 10.31 2.60 3.32
C SER A 256 9.51 3.03 4.54
N LYS A 257 8.90 2.08 5.27
CA LYS A 257 8.13 2.35 6.49
C LYS A 257 8.73 1.68 7.73
N VAL A 258 9.96 1.15 7.59
CA VAL A 258 10.76 0.52 8.65
C VAL A 258 11.89 1.44 9.08
N THR A 259 12.55 2.09 8.10
CA THR A 259 13.68 3.00 8.29
C THR A 259 13.39 4.34 7.63
N PHE A 260 14.17 4.72 6.60
CA PHE A 260 14.02 5.99 5.89
C PHE A 260 13.39 5.80 4.51
N PRO A 261 12.19 6.33 4.24
CA PRO A 261 11.60 6.24 2.90
C PRO A 261 12.45 6.95 1.81
N GLY A 262 13.21 7.98 2.20
CA GLY A 262 14.12 8.70 1.29
C GLY A 262 15.43 7.98 1.00
N ALA A 263 15.79 6.98 1.82
CA ALA A 263 17.00 6.17 1.71
C ALA A 263 16.72 4.72 2.10
N GLY A 264 15.62 4.17 1.62
CA GLY A 264 15.21 2.79 1.86
C GLY A 264 15.98 1.79 0.99
N VAL A 265 15.65 0.52 1.18
CA VAL A 265 16.07 -0.60 0.34
C VAL A 265 14.84 -1.39 -0.03
N ALA A 266 14.73 -1.78 -1.30
CA ALA A 266 13.63 -2.58 -1.82
C ALA A 266 14.08 -3.97 -2.26
N VAL A 267 13.15 -4.90 -2.21
CA VAL A 267 13.33 -6.28 -2.68
C VAL A 267 12.20 -6.65 -3.63
N MET A 268 12.55 -7.42 -4.65
CA MET A 268 11.64 -8.23 -5.45
C MET A 268 12.01 -9.70 -5.20
N ALA A 269 11.03 -10.50 -4.80
CA ALA A 269 11.18 -11.94 -4.69
C ALA A 269 10.31 -12.62 -5.75
N THR A 270 10.90 -13.59 -6.50
CA THR A 270 10.24 -14.32 -7.57
C THR A 270 10.97 -15.64 -7.80
N SER A 271 10.55 -16.46 -8.78
CA SER A 271 11.24 -17.69 -9.12
C SER A 271 12.69 -17.44 -9.58
N GLU A 272 13.55 -18.43 -9.35
CA GLU A 272 14.94 -18.38 -9.85
C GLU A 272 14.98 -18.25 -11.38
N ALA A 273 14.03 -18.85 -12.09
CA ALA A 273 13.91 -18.73 -13.55
C ALA A 273 13.61 -17.28 -13.98
N ASN A 274 12.69 -16.61 -13.31
CA ASN A 274 12.42 -15.20 -13.54
C ASN A 274 13.65 -14.33 -13.25
N LEU A 275 14.38 -14.58 -12.17
CA LEU A 275 15.60 -13.85 -11.87
C LEU A 275 16.69 -14.10 -12.90
N ALA A 276 16.88 -15.35 -13.34
CA ALA A 276 17.84 -15.69 -14.40
C ALA A 276 17.54 -14.95 -15.70
N TYR A 277 16.26 -14.69 -16.00
CA TYR A 277 15.82 -13.88 -17.14
C TYR A 277 16.00 -12.38 -16.92
N LEU A 278 15.59 -11.85 -15.76
CA LEU A 278 15.53 -10.43 -15.49
C LEU A 278 16.87 -9.79 -15.15
N VAL A 279 17.74 -10.48 -14.37
CA VAL A 279 19.02 -9.90 -13.92
C VAL A 279 19.93 -9.49 -15.06
N PRO A 280 20.10 -10.25 -16.17
CA PRO A 280 20.84 -9.78 -17.33
C PRO A 280 20.29 -8.50 -17.94
N LEU A 281 18.96 -8.34 -18.02
CA LEU A 281 18.32 -7.13 -18.54
C LEU A 281 18.53 -5.93 -17.60
N ILE A 282 18.47 -6.16 -16.28
CA ILE A 282 18.77 -5.13 -15.28
C ILE A 282 20.24 -4.72 -15.35
N ASN A 283 21.15 -5.66 -15.60
CA ASN A 283 22.58 -5.39 -15.72
C ASN A 283 22.96 -4.51 -16.92
N ILE A 284 22.09 -4.43 -17.92
CA ILE A 284 22.22 -3.44 -19.01
C ILE A 284 21.86 -2.03 -18.50
N GLN A 285 20.89 -1.95 -17.58
CA GLN A 285 20.38 -0.70 -17.04
C GLN A 285 21.32 -0.10 -15.98
N THR A 286 21.94 -0.95 -15.15
CA THR A 286 22.84 -0.55 -14.05
C THR A 286 23.87 -1.65 -13.75
N ILE A 287 25.08 -1.25 -13.33
CA ILE A 287 26.11 -2.20 -12.88
C ILE A 287 25.84 -2.69 -11.42
N GLY A 288 25.02 -1.98 -10.69
CA GLY A 288 24.60 -2.30 -9.32
C GLY A 288 23.90 -1.13 -8.65
N TYR A 289 23.21 -1.46 -7.58
CA TYR A 289 22.51 -0.49 -6.74
C TYR A 289 23.39 -0.06 -5.56
N ASP A 290 22.88 0.84 -4.71
CA ASP A 290 23.59 1.36 -3.52
C ASP A 290 23.81 0.26 -2.47
N LYS A 291 24.93 -0.44 -2.58
CA LYS A 291 25.32 -1.51 -1.64
C LYS A 291 25.73 -0.99 -0.26
N ILE A 292 26.19 0.25 -0.19
CA ILE A 292 26.49 0.88 1.11
C ILE A 292 25.19 1.00 1.91
N ASN A 293 24.12 1.43 1.27
CA ASN A 293 22.82 1.53 1.91
C ASN A 293 22.22 0.16 2.25
N GLN A 294 22.39 -0.84 1.38
CA GLN A 294 22.00 -2.23 1.69
C GLN A 294 22.73 -2.74 2.94
N LEU A 295 24.05 -2.58 3.00
CA LEU A 295 24.87 -3.03 4.13
C LEU A 295 24.53 -2.29 5.42
N ARG A 296 24.24 -0.98 5.34
CA ARG A 296 23.75 -0.19 6.47
C ARG A 296 22.47 -0.79 7.05
N HIS A 297 21.52 -1.15 6.20
CA HIS A 297 20.27 -1.79 6.62
C HIS A 297 20.50 -3.17 7.22
N VAL A 298 21.35 -4.00 6.60
CA VAL A 298 21.72 -5.33 7.13
C VAL A 298 22.28 -5.21 8.55
N LYS A 299 23.24 -4.31 8.76
CA LYS A 299 23.86 -4.12 10.07
C LYS A 299 22.89 -3.55 11.12
N TYR A 300 21.96 -2.70 10.70
CA TYR A 300 20.97 -2.10 11.59
C TYR A 300 19.83 -3.07 11.93
N LEU A 301 19.25 -3.70 10.94
CA LEU A 301 18.10 -4.61 11.10
C LEU A 301 18.51 -6.01 11.58
N GLN A 302 19.72 -6.43 11.33
CA GLN A 302 20.37 -7.68 11.75
C GLN A 302 19.66 -8.97 11.27
N ASN A 303 18.41 -9.18 11.69
CA ASN A 303 17.59 -10.35 11.40
C ASN A 303 16.09 -10.01 11.58
N LYS A 304 15.22 -10.96 11.27
CA LYS A 304 13.76 -10.79 11.42
C LYS A 304 13.34 -10.47 12.84
N ALA A 305 13.91 -11.14 13.85
CA ALA A 305 13.53 -10.94 15.24
C ALA A 305 13.83 -9.52 15.71
N HIS A 306 15.03 -9.00 15.37
CA HIS A 306 15.42 -7.61 15.70
C HIS A 306 14.56 -6.61 14.93
N THR A 307 14.27 -6.88 13.65
CA THR A 307 13.37 -6.05 12.83
C THR A 307 11.96 -6.00 13.42
N LEU A 308 11.41 -7.13 13.88
CA LEU A 308 10.10 -7.16 14.53
C LEU A 308 10.10 -6.37 15.85
N ALA A 309 11.17 -6.44 16.65
CA ALA A 309 11.31 -5.64 17.86
C ALA A 309 11.33 -4.12 17.53
N LEU A 310 11.99 -3.71 16.46
CA LEU A 310 11.93 -2.34 15.97
C LEU A 310 10.50 -1.95 15.57
N MET A 311 9.79 -2.84 14.86
CA MET A 311 8.41 -2.57 14.44
C MET A 311 7.44 -2.45 15.61
N GLN A 312 7.67 -3.12 16.75
CA GLN A 312 6.88 -2.90 17.97
C GLN A 312 7.08 -1.47 18.53
N ARG A 313 8.26 -0.90 18.37
CA ARG A 313 8.51 0.52 18.74
C ARG A 313 7.74 1.46 17.80
N HIS A 314 7.70 1.17 16.48
CA HIS A 314 6.84 1.90 15.53
C HIS A 314 5.37 1.76 15.88
N ALA A 315 4.92 0.57 16.27
CA ALA A 315 3.54 0.30 16.69
C ALA A 315 3.12 1.17 17.87
N ALA A 316 4.00 1.36 18.85
CA ALA A 316 3.74 2.23 20.02
C ALA A 316 3.47 3.70 19.62
N ILE A 317 4.11 4.18 18.54
CA ILE A 317 3.87 5.53 17.98
C ILE A 317 2.58 5.57 17.16
N LEU A 318 2.30 4.53 16.38
CA LEU A 318 1.17 4.52 15.45
C LEU A 318 -0.17 4.26 16.14
N ARG A 319 -0.21 3.35 17.12
CA ARG A 319 -1.44 2.94 17.81
C ARG A 319 -2.28 4.11 18.30
N PRO A 320 -1.78 5.09 19.08
CA PRO A 320 -2.58 6.22 19.53
C PRO A 320 -3.12 7.08 18.38
N LYS A 321 -2.42 7.16 17.25
CA LYS A 321 -2.85 7.89 16.06
C LYS A 321 -4.05 7.22 15.38
N PHE A 322 -4.00 5.89 15.23
CA PHE A 322 -5.12 5.14 14.66
C PHE A 322 -6.33 5.15 15.59
N HIS A 323 -6.13 4.99 16.90
CA HIS A 323 -7.21 5.07 17.88
C HIS A 323 -7.88 6.46 17.86
N ALA A 324 -7.13 7.56 17.77
CA ALA A 324 -7.71 8.90 17.68
C ALA A 324 -8.67 9.04 16.48
N VAL A 325 -8.34 8.45 15.33
CA VAL A 325 -9.23 8.46 14.16
C VAL A 325 -10.45 7.55 14.36
N LEU A 326 -10.23 6.32 14.80
CA LEU A 326 -11.30 5.32 14.94
C LEU A 326 -12.30 5.72 16.02
N ASP A 327 -11.82 6.23 17.16
CA ASP A 327 -12.68 6.67 18.26
C ASP A 327 -13.53 7.89 17.87
N ALA A 328 -12.97 8.81 17.07
CA ALA A 328 -13.74 9.94 16.55
C ALA A 328 -14.82 9.47 15.56
N LEU A 329 -14.53 8.53 14.68
CA LEU A 329 -15.53 7.96 13.77
C LEU A 329 -16.63 7.22 14.53
N ASP A 330 -16.25 6.43 15.54
CA ASP A 330 -17.21 5.67 16.36
C ASP A 330 -18.14 6.59 17.16
N SER A 331 -17.60 7.67 17.74
CA SER A 331 -18.40 8.59 18.57
C SER A 331 -19.23 9.56 17.75
N GLU A 332 -18.67 10.09 16.66
CA GLU A 332 -19.24 11.21 15.90
C GLU A 332 -20.06 10.77 14.69
N ILE A 333 -19.73 9.65 14.07
CA ILE A 333 -20.30 9.22 12.77
C ILE A 333 -21.17 7.96 12.91
N ALA A 334 -20.70 6.94 13.66
CA ALA A 334 -21.44 5.66 13.77
C ALA A 334 -22.91 5.84 14.19
N PRO A 335 -23.25 6.69 15.19
CA PRO A 335 -24.64 6.86 15.61
C PRO A 335 -25.54 7.48 14.56
N LEU A 336 -24.96 8.17 13.55
CA LEU A 336 -25.70 8.92 12.52
C LEU A 336 -26.04 8.07 11.29
N GLY A 337 -25.35 6.91 11.10
CA GLY A 337 -25.58 6.00 9.97
C GLY A 337 -25.25 6.59 8.60
N ILE A 338 -24.22 7.44 8.54
CA ILE A 338 -23.83 8.19 7.32
C ILE A 338 -22.50 7.73 6.72
N GLY A 339 -21.97 6.61 7.17
CA GLY A 339 -20.75 6.01 6.62
C GLY A 339 -20.37 4.75 7.36
N GLY A 340 -19.34 4.09 6.84
CA GLY A 340 -18.75 2.86 7.39
C GLY A 340 -17.23 2.88 7.27
N TRP A 341 -16.55 2.11 8.10
CA TRP A 341 -15.11 1.94 8.05
C TRP A 341 -14.70 0.58 8.59
N LYS A 342 -13.52 0.12 8.16
CA LYS A 342 -12.88 -1.05 8.75
C LYS A 342 -11.93 -0.62 9.85
N ARG A 343 -11.69 -1.54 10.81
CA ARG A 343 -10.76 -1.30 11.93
C ARG A 343 -9.47 -2.08 11.66
N PRO A 344 -8.48 -1.47 11.01
CA PRO A 344 -7.22 -2.13 10.73
C PRO A 344 -6.44 -2.35 12.03
N VAL A 345 -5.71 -3.46 12.11
CA VAL A 345 -4.78 -3.77 13.21
C VAL A 345 -3.32 -3.61 12.78
N GLY A 346 -3.11 -3.15 11.56
CA GLY A 346 -1.80 -2.91 10.95
C GLY A 346 -1.91 -2.00 9.72
N GLY A 347 -0.78 -1.72 9.09
CA GLY A 347 -0.71 -0.85 7.91
C GLY A 347 -0.67 0.63 8.25
N TYR A 348 -1.11 1.47 7.30
CA TYR A 348 -0.90 2.93 7.35
C TYR A 348 -2.16 3.75 7.03
N PHE A 349 -3.32 3.10 6.87
CA PHE A 349 -4.54 3.77 6.42
C PHE A 349 -5.78 3.28 7.15
N VAL A 350 -6.79 4.15 7.19
CA VAL A 350 -8.18 3.82 7.50
C VAL A 350 -9.00 4.14 6.24
N SER A 351 -9.78 3.18 5.76
CA SER A 351 -10.74 3.36 4.67
C SER A 351 -12.08 3.74 5.26
N TYR A 352 -12.63 4.86 4.82
CA TYR A 352 -13.94 5.35 5.19
C TYR A 352 -14.84 5.38 3.94
N ASP A 353 -15.98 4.72 4.02
CA ASP A 353 -17.01 4.77 2.99
C ASP A 353 -18.12 5.71 3.43
N ALA A 354 -18.17 6.89 2.83
CA ALA A 354 -19.21 7.90 3.04
C ALA A 354 -20.54 7.44 2.41
N MET A 355 -21.61 8.13 2.75
CA MET A 355 -22.88 7.99 2.04
C MET A 355 -22.66 8.14 0.52
N PRO A 356 -23.16 7.23 -0.33
CA PRO A 356 -22.94 7.31 -1.77
C PRO A 356 -23.26 8.67 -2.38
N GLY A 357 -22.33 9.20 -3.19
CA GLY A 357 -22.43 10.52 -3.82
C GLY A 357 -22.01 11.68 -2.92
N THR A 358 -21.26 11.45 -1.82
CA THR A 358 -20.88 12.53 -0.89
C THR A 358 -19.36 12.68 -0.69
N ALA A 359 -18.52 11.76 -1.15
CA ALA A 359 -17.09 11.82 -0.90
C ALA A 359 -16.43 13.08 -1.47
N LYS A 360 -16.72 13.43 -2.73
CA LYS A 360 -16.19 14.66 -3.36
C LYS A 360 -16.57 15.91 -2.57
N ARG A 361 -17.83 15.99 -2.13
CA ARG A 361 -18.32 17.16 -1.36
C ARG A 361 -17.64 17.22 0.01
N ALA A 362 -17.57 16.11 0.73
CA ALA A 362 -16.87 16.05 2.03
C ALA A 362 -15.40 16.48 1.91
N LEU A 363 -14.70 16.02 0.88
CA LEU A 363 -13.30 16.40 0.66
C LEU A 363 -13.12 17.86 0.21
N ALA A 364 -14.08 18.43 -0.52
CA ALA A 364 -14.08 19.86 -0.84
C ALA A 364 -14.20 20.69 0.45
N LEU A 365 -15.13 20.34 1.34
CA LEU A 365 -15.29 20.98 2.65
C LEU A 365 -14.02 20.83 3.51
N CYS A 366 -13.40 19.64 3.54
CA CYS A 366 -12.11 19.45 4.24
C CYS A 366 -11.05 20.43 3.74
N LYS A 367 -10.90 20.54 2.42
CA LYS A 367 -9.93 21.46 1.79
C LYS A 367 -10.20 22.91 2.16
N GLU A 368 -11.46 23.34 2.14
CA GLU A 368 -11.86 24.69 2.53
C GLU A 368 -11.55 25.00 4.00
N ALA A 369 -11.70 23.99 4.89
CA ALA A 369 -11.38 24.12 6.30
C ALA A 369 -9.88 23.87 6.63
N GLY A 370 -9.02 23.74 5.61
CA GLY A 370 -7.58 23.60 5.77
C GLY A 370 -7.08 22.18 6.06
N VAL A 371 -7.92 21.16 5.85
CA VAL A 371 -7.53 19.75 5.99
C VAL A 371 -7.22 19.16 4.62
N THR A 372 -5.96 18.81 4.40
CA THR A 372 -5.51 18.16 3.17
C THR A 372 -5.78 16.65 3.24
N MET A 373 -6.54 16.14 2.28
CA MET A 373 -6.86 14.72 2.11
C MET A 373 -6.40 14.21 0.74
N THR A 374 -6.36 12.88 0.59
CA THR A 374 -6.25 12.27 -0.75
C THR A 374 -7.51 12.57 -1.56
N GLY A 375 -7.36 12.89 -2.85
CA GLY A 375 -8.51 13.24 -3.71
C GLY A 375 -9.52 12.12 -3.85
N ALA A 376 -10.79 12.47 -3.99
CA ALA A 376 -11.87 11.50 -4.23
C ALA A 376 -11.60 10.66 -5.48
N GLY A 377 -11.92 9.37 -5.41
CA GLY A 377 -11.71 8.41 -6.49
C GLY A 377 -10.27 7.93 -6.66
N ALA A 378 -9.28 8.49 -5.96
CA ALA A 378 -7.88 8.09 -6.10
C ALA A 378 -7.64 6.59 -5.84
N THR A 379 -8.46 5.96 -5.02
CA THR A 379 -8.39 4.53 -4.68
C THR A 379 -9.00 3.59 -5.74
N PHE A 380 -9.41 4.14 -6.87
CA PHE A 380 -10.00 3.41 -8.00
C PHE A 380 -9.23 3.65 -9.31
N PRO A 381 -9.26 2.68 -10.25
CA PRO A 381 -8.72 2.86 -11.58
C PRO A 381 -9.26 4.14 -12.25
N TYR A 382 -8.40 4.81 -12.99
CA TYR A 382 -8.69 6.09 -13.66
C TYR A 382 -9.11 7.25 -12.73
N GLY A 383 -9.02 7.06 -11.42
CA GLY A 383 -9.46 8.06 -10.44
C GLY A 383 -10.98 8.19 -10.31
N VAL A 384 -11.73 7.15 -10.68
CA VAL A 384 -13.20 7.16 -10.69
C VAL A 384 -13.74 6.12 -9.72
N ASP A 385 -14.25 6.59 -8.57
CA ASP A 385 -15.09 5.79 -7.68
C ASP A 385 -16.54 5.81 -8.21
N PRO A 386 -17.10 4.67 -8.60
CA PRO A 386 -18.47 4.62 -9.15
C PRO A 386 -19.54 5.09 -8.16
N GLN A 387 -19.29 4.94 -6.85
CA GLN A 387 -20.23 5.32 -5.80
C GLN A 387 -19.97 6.71 -5.24
N ASP A 388 -18.82 7.33 -5.54
CA ASP A 388 -18.37 8.57 -4.90
C ASP A 388 -18.50 8.50 -3.36
N SER A 389 -17.91 7.45 -2.77
CA SER A 389 -18.06 7.12 -1.34
C SER A 389 -16.72 6.91 -0.64
N ASN A 390 -15.72 6.32 -1.29
CA ASN A 390 -14.49 5.92 -0.63
C ASN A 390 -13.55 7.09 -0.36
N ILE A 391 -13.11 7.22 0.89
CA ILE A 391 -12.17 8.24 1.37
C ILE A 391 -11.05 7.54 2.14
N ARG A 392 -9.80 7.75 1.70
CA ARG A 392 -8.61 7.26 2.38
C ARG A 392 -8.13 8.25 3.42
N ILE A 393 -8.05 7.83 4.69
CA ILE A 393 -7.50 8.58 5.81
C ILE A 393 -6.11 8.03 6.15
N ALA A 394 -5.11 8.91 6.29
CA ALA A 394 -3.73 8.55 6.62
C ALA A 394 -3.33 9.14 8.00
N PRO A 395 -3.43 8.36 9.09
CA PRO A 395 -3.14 8.84 10.44
C PRO A 395 -1.66 8.98 10.75
N SER A 396 -0.77 8.31 10.01
CA SER A 396 0.61 8.05 10.42
C SER A 396 1.52 9.27 10.51
N LEU A 397 1.30 10.29 9.65
CA LEU A 397 2.20 11.43 9.53
C LEU A 397 2.06 12.48 10.64
N PRO A 398 0.85 13.04 10.93
CA PRO A 398 0.72 14.16 11.88
C PRO A 398 0.94 13.70 13.33
N PRO A 399 1.34 14.62 14.24
CA PRO A 399 1.22 14.39 15.67
C PRO A 399 -0.23 14.09 16.09
N VAL A 400 -0.42 13.47 17.25
CA VAL A 400 -1.76 13.05 17.72
C VAL A 400 -2.69 14.26 17.87
N GLU A 401 -2.19 15.37 18.41
CA GLU A 401 -2.98 16.60 18.65
C GLU A 401 -3.48 17.21 17.33
N GLU A 402 -2.62 17.28 16.31
CA GLU A 402 -3.02 17.77 14.98
C GLU A 402 -4.01 16.81 14.31
N LEU A 403 -3.81 15.51 14.52
CA LEU A 403 -4.69 14.47 13.98
C LEU A 403 -6.08 14.53 14.60
N GLN A 404 -6.19 14.76 15.92
CA GLN A 404 -7.46 14.94 16.62
C GLN A 404 -8.24 16.15 16.07
N GLN A 405 -7.56 17.27 15.80
CA GLN A 405 -8.18 18.43 15.16
C GLN A 405 -8.64 18.12 13.73
N ALA A 406 -7.79 17.44 12.95
CA ALA A 406 -8.09 17.11 11.57
C ALA A 406 -9.27 16.14 11.43
N ILE A 407 -9.36 15.12 12.28
CA ILE A 407 -10.46 14.16 12.24
C ILE A 407 -11.77 14.78 12.75
N ALA A 408 -11.72 15.68 13.73
CA ALA A 408 -12.92 16.42 14.17
C ALA A 408 -13.50 17.26 13.04
N ILE A 409 -12.66 17.99 12.29
CA ILE A 409 -13.08 18.75 11.10
C ILE A 409 -13.61 17.82 10.01
N PHE A 410 -12.95 16.69 9.76
CA PHE A 410 -13.41 15.67 8.82
C PHE A 410 -14.81 15.18 9.16
N CYS A 411 -15.10 14.89 10.42
CA CYS A 411 -16.44 14.47 10.87
C CYS A 411 -17.49 15.54 10.58
N LEU A 412 -17.20 16.83 10.80
CA LEU A 412 -18.11 17.93 10.43
C LEU A 412 -18.37 17.96 8.91
N CYS A 413 -17.33 17.81 8.10
CA CYS A 413 -17.44 17.79 6.64
C CYS A 413 -18.30 16.65 6.12
N VAL A 414 -18.14 15.45 6.70
CA VAL A 414 -18.96 14.27 6.36
C VAL A 414 -20.41 14.47 6.76
N LYS A 415 -20.67 15.03 7.95
CA LYS A 415 -22.02 15.35 8.42
C LYS A 415 -22.70 16.34 7.48
N LEU A 416 -22.05 17.44 7.09
CA LEU A 416 -22.59 18.43 6.15
C LEU A 416 -22.90 17.81 4.80
N ALA A 417 -21.94 17.08 4.21
CA ALA A 417 -22.15 16.45 2.91
C ALA A 417 -23.32 15.44 2.92
N ALA A 418 -23.48 14.68 4.01
CA ALA A 418 -24.61 13.77 4.17
C ALA A 418 -25.95 14.49 4.31
N LEU A 419 -26.02 15.57 5.10
CA LEU A 419 -27.23 16.38 5.27
C LEU A 419 -27.63 17.06 3.95
N GLU A 420 -26.69 17.68 3.23
CA GLU A 420 -26.91 18.23 1.89
C GLU A 420 -27.49 17.18 0.93
N LYS A 421 -26.96 15.95 0.95
CA LYS A 421 -27.45 14.83 0.14
C LYS A 421 -28.89 14.43 0.49
N LEU A 422 -29.27 14.55 1.76
CA LEU A 422 -30.61 14.23 2.27
C LEU A 422 -31.63 15.36 2.09
N GLY A 423 -31.28 16.42 1.38
CA GLY A 423 -32.20 17.49 0.95
C GLY A 423 -32.38 18.59 1.98
N VAL A 424 -31.30 19.04 2.59
CA VAL A 424 -31.28 20.24 3.43
C VAL A 424 -30.85 21.46 2.62
#